data_a8193b5e9c43450dea9be8d59dd8ace0
#
_entry.id   a8193b5e9c43450dea9be8d59dd8ace0
#
_cell.length_a   1.000
_cell.length_b   1.000
_cell.length_c   1.000
_cell.angle_alpha   90.00
_cell.angle_beta   90.00
_cell.angle_gamma   90.00
#
_symmetry.space_group_name_H-M   'P 1'
#
loop_
_entity.id
_entity.type
_entity.pdbx_description
1 polymer ?
#
loop_
_entity_poly.entity_id
_entity_poly.type
_entity_poly.pdbx_seq_one_letter_code
_entity_poly.pdbx_strand_id
1 'polypeptide(L)'
;MAKKQQDQCWIGVDLGGTKSIRRLSWDADLPAGTFVEIRSQTGDTFFIERKFFSKNGIEISEAQWNKLPKSQKQEVVEIQRPGSDWSGWSQVYDFPGEMFLSPSPRRYAQLQVKLGNDNPDVSPLLRDISLHFDDALISGGVISRIFPRQVGFDSLQVFTYVLKPTFRFGDQGFDRVLILVPSPVDEVTLRVGGAVVSPRSVTM
;
A
#
# COMPACT_ATOMS: atom_id res chain seq x y z
N MET A 1 -30.87 21.85 11.97
CA MET A 1 -29.54 21.25 11.84
C MET A 1 -29.38 20.84 10.38
N ALA A 2 -28.50 21.51 9.63
CA ALA A 2 -28.17 21.14 8.28
C ALA A 2 -27.49 19.75 8.30
N LYS A 3 -27.92 18.82 7.43
CA LYS A 3 -27.27 17.51 7.29
C LYS A 3 -25.91 17.73 6.67
N LYS A 4 -24.83 17.29 7.36
CA LYS A 4 -23.52 17.10 6.75
C LYS A 4 -23.67 16.21 5.53
N GLN A 5 -23.32 16.71 4.37
CA GLN A 5 -23.25 15.88 3.16
C GLN A 5 -21.84 15.33 3.06
N GLN A 6 -21.72 14.02 2.90
CA GLN A 6 -20.44 13.33 2.73
C GLN A 6 -20.58 12.35 1.58
N ASP A 7 -19.72 12.52 0.58
CA ASP A 7 -19.60 11.61 -0.55
C ASP A 7 -18.29 10.82 -0.40
N GLN A 8 -18.37 9.53 -0.63
CA GLN A 8 -17.21 8.63 -0.52
C GLN A 8 -17.09 7.79 -1.79
N CYS A 9 -15.89 7.75 -2.35
CA CYS A 9 -15.58 6.89 -3.48
C CYS A 9 -14.28 6.10 -3.26
N TRP A 10 -14.12 5.03 -4.05
CA TRP A 10 -12.91 4.22 -4.08
C TRP A 10 -12.33 4.22 -5.48
N ILE A 11 -11.03 4.46 -5.57
CA ILE A 11 -10.29 4.49 -6.82
C ILE A 11 -9.28 3.34 -6.77
N GLY A 12 -9.44 2.35 -7.65
CA GLY A 12 -8.47 1.27 -7.82
C GLY A 12 -7.44 1.61 -8.90
N VAL A 13 -6.16 1.34 -8.62
CA VAL A 13 -5.05 1.59 -9.53
C VAL A 13 -4.25 0.31 -9.72
N ASP A 14 -4.08 -0.16 -10.97
CA ASP A 14 -3.10 -1.17 -11.35
C ASP A 14 -1.87 -0.45 -11.90
N LEU A 15 -0.73 -0.61 -11.26
CA LEU A 15 0.53 0.02 -11.64
C LEU A 15 1.25 -0.73 -12.78
N GLY A 16 0.62 -1.78 -13.34
CA GLY A 16 1.19 -2.59 -14.42
C GLY A 16 2.28 -3.57 -13.98
N GLY A 17 2.62 -3.58 -12.71
CA GLY A 17 3.64 -4.43 -12.08
C GLY A 17 3.94 -3.94 -10.67
N THR A 18 4.82 -4.64 -9.96
CA THR A 18 5.24 -4.23 -8.61
C THR A 18 6.06 -2.94 -8.70
N LYS A 19 5.56 -1.86 -8.12
CA LYS A 19 6.18 -0.53 -8.12
C LYS A 19 6.41 -0.01 -6.70
N SER A 20 7.47 0.75 -6.54
CA SER A 20 7.74 1.53 -5.32
C SER A 20 6.96 2.82 -5.36
N ILE A 21 5.84 2.88 -4.64
CA ILE A 21 5.03 4.09 -4.56
C ILE A 21 5.71 5.04 -3.55
N ARG A 22 5.98 6.26 -4.00
CA ARG A 22 6.75 7.26 -3.24
C ARG A 22 5.87 8.25 -2.52
N ARG A 23 4.91 8.84 -3.26
CA ARG A 23 4.09 9.95 -2.78
C ARG A 23 2.70 9.89 -3.37
N LEU A 24 1.76 10.48 -2.64
CA LEU A 24 0.42 10.76 -3.10
C LEU A 24 0.25 12.28 -3.19
N SER A 25 -0.19 12.78 -4.34
CA SER A 25 -0.50 14.19 -4.54
C SER A 25 -1.94 14.34 -5.01
N TRP A 26 -2.55 15.48 -4.71
CA TRP A 26 -3.87 15.83 -5.25
C TRP A 26 -3.99 17.34 -5.42
N ASP A 27 -4.86 17.76 -6.32
CA ASP A 27 -5.30 19.15 -6.48
C ASP A 27 -6.77 19.25 -6.12
N ALA A 28 -7.10 20.10 -5.15
CA ALA A 28 -8.45 20.29 -4.68
C ALA A 28 -8.74 21.76 -4.38
N ASP A 29 -9.94 22.20 -4.75
CA ASP A 29 -10.50 23.46 -4.32
C ASP A 29 -11.39 23.20 -3.10
N LEU A 30 -10.99 23.78 -1.97
CA LEU A 30 -11.62 23.55 -0.67
C LEU A 30 -12.12 24.88 -0.09
N PRO A 31 -13.31 25.35 -0.50
CA PRO A 31 -13.94 26.50 0.12
C PRO A 31 -14.09 26.34 1.64
N ALA A 32 -14.20 27.45 2.37
CA ALA A 32 -14.35 27.44 3.82
C ALA A 32 -15.51 26.52 4.26
N GLY A 33 -15.24 25.62 5.21
CA GLY A 33 -16.22 24.63 5.69
C GLY A 33 -16.30 23.36 4.84
N THR A 34 -15.37 23.14 3.89
CA THR A 34 -15.26 21.90 3.15
C THR A 34 -13.96 21.16 3.47
N PHE A 35 -13.91 19.86 3.18
CA PHE A 35 -12.72 19.05 3.39
C PHE A 35 -12.60 17.91 2.38
N VAL A 36 -11.37 17.42 2.23
CA VAL A 36 -11.04 16.16 1.58
C VAL A 36 -10.25 15.29 2.55
N GLU A 37 -10.63 14.04 2.69
CA GLU A 37 -9.85 13.01 3.38
C GLU A 37 -9.49 11.91 2.39
N ILE A 38 -8.22 11.57 2.31
CA ILE A 38 -7.74 10.50 1.45
C ILE A 38 -7.01 9.47 2.30
N ARG A 39 -7.27 8.19 2.03
CA ARG A 39 -6.57 7.05 2.61
C ARG A 39 -6.17 6.10 1.51
N SER A 40 -5.16 5.31 1.74
CA SER A 40 -4.69 4.29 0.81
C SER A 40 -4.63 2.92 1.44
N GLN A 41 -4.70 1.89 0.61
CA GLN A 41 -4.30 0.52 0.90
C GLN A 41 -3.66 -0.09 -0.34
N THR A 42 -2.85 -1.12 -0.16
CA THR A 42 -2.09 -1.75 -1.24
C THR A 42 -2.08 -3.27 -1.12
N GLY A 43 -1.91 -3.94 -2.25
CA GLY A 43 -1.79 -5.39 -2.33
C GLY A 43 -1.28 -5.86 -3.68
N ASP A 44 -1.14 -7.17 -3.83
CA ASP A 44 -0.64 -7.80 -5.07
C ASP A 44 -1.65 -8.77 -5.69
N THR A 45 -2.69 -9.18 -4.93
CA THR A 45 -3.68 -10.15 -5.40
C THR A 45 -5.11 -9.68 -5.22
N PHE A 46 -6.00 -10.19 -6.07
CA PHE A 46 -7.43 -10.09 -5.93
C PHE A 46 -8.05 -11.47 -5.94
N PHE A 47 -9.21 -11.61 -5.33
CA PHE A 47 -10.08 -12.76 -5.55
C PHE A 47 -11.42 -12.31 -6.14
N ILE A 48 -12.09 -13.22 -6.81
CA ILE A 48 -13.41 -12.96 -7.41
C ILE A 48 -14.47 -13.51 -6.46
N GLU A 49 -15.25 -12.60 -5.91
CA GLU A 49 -16.48 -12.93 -5.19
C GLU A 49 -17.61 -13.06 -6.20
N ARG A 50 -18.31 -14.21 -6.22
CA ARG A 50 -19.46 -14.44 -7.09
C ARG A 50 -20.75 -14.27 -6.30
N LYS A 51 -21.61 -13.40 -6.77
CA LYS A 51 -22.95 -13.20 -6.21
C LYS A 51 -24.00 -13.75 -7.15
N PHE A 52 -24.92 -14.47 -6.57
CA PHE A 52 -25.99 -15.18 -7.27
C PHE A 52 -27.33 -14.57 -6.93
N PHE A 53 -28.12 -14.23 -7.94
CA PHE A 53 -29.42 -13.59 -7.75
C PHE A 53 -30.53 -14.40 -8.45
N SER A 54 -31.68 -14.47 -7.78
CA SER A 54 -32.91 -14.92 -8.41
C SER A 54 -33.44 -13.87 -9.39
N LYS A 55 -34.37 -14.23 -10.26
CA LYS A 55 -35.02 -13.30 -11.22
C LYS A 55 -35.59 -12.04 -10.55
N ASN A 56 -36.03 -12.16 -9.30
CA ASN A 56 -36.57 -11.04 -8.53
C ASN A 56 -35.51 -10.15 -7.84
N GLY A 57 -34.22 -10.35 -8.14
CA GLY A 57 -33.12 -9.56 -7.57
C GLY A 57 -32.74 -9.94 -6.14
N ILE A 58 -33.23 -11.06 -5.62
CA ILE A 58 -32.90 -11.54 -4.28
C ILE A 58 -31.56 -12.29 -4.35
N GLU A 59 -30.59 -11.90 -3.54
CA GLU A 59 -29.32 -12.62 -3.38
C GLU A 59 -29.57 -13.96 -2.71
N ILE A 60 -29.08 -15.05 -3.31
CA ILE A 60 -29.25 -16.43 -2.87
C ILE A 60 -27.86 -17.14 -2.89
N SER A 61 -27.78 -18.28 -2.21
CA SER A 61 -26.55 -19.08 -2.27
C SER A 61 -26.35 -19.74 -3.64
N GLU A 62 -25.10 -20.04 -4.00
CA GLU A 62 -24.78 -20.78 -5.23
C GLU A 62 -25.55 -22.10 -5.32
N ALA A 63 -25.70 -22.84 -4.20
CA ALA A 63 -26.43 -24.09 -4.15
C ALA A 63 -27.94 -23.92 -4.47
N GLN A 64 -28.54 -22.84 -4.00
CA GLN A 64 -29.93 -22.50 -4.33
C GLN A 64 -30.05 -22.06 -5.78
N TRP A 65 -29.14 -21.21 -6.26
CA TRP A 65 -29.12 -20.74 -7.64
C TRP A 65 -28.97 -21.90 -8.62
N ASN A 66 -28.09 -22.87 -8.35
CA ASN A 66 -27.88 -24.04 -9.21
C ASN A 66 -29.17 -24.88 -9.38
N LYS A 67 -30.07 -24.91 -8.37
CA LYS A 67 -31.34 -25.62 -8.40
C LYS A 67 -32.43 -24.88 -9.16
N LEU A 68 -32.28 -23.59 -9.43
CA LEU A 68 -33.30 -22.82 -10.16
C LEU A 68 -33.26 -23.13 -11.66
N PRO A 69 -34.42 -23.13 -12.35
CA PRO A 69 -34.48 -23.16 -13.81
C PRO A 69 -33.88 -21.87 -14.40
N LYS A 70 -33.36 -21.92 -15.64
CA LYS A 70 -32.76 -20.77 -16.31
C LYS A 70 -33.63 -19.52 -16.31
N SER A 71 -34.95 -19.68 -16.47
CA SER A 71 -35.92 -18.56 -16.49
C SER A 71 -36.03 -17.82 -15.15
N GLN A 72 -35.53 -18.39 -14.05
CA GLN A 72 -35.56 -17.81 -12.71
C GLN A 72 -34.20 -17.37 -12.20
N LYS A 73 -33.18 -17.43 -13.05
CA LYS A 73 -31.83 -17.01 -12.74
C LYS A 73 -31.54 -15.62 -13.34
N GLN A 74 -30.83 -14.78 -12.60
CA GLN A 74 -30.09 -13.66 -13.18
C GLN A 74 -28.66 -14.10 -13.52
N GLU A 75 -27.92 -13.27 -14.26
CA GLU A 75 -26.50 -13.47 -14.49
C GLU A 75 -25.74 -13.42 -13.17
N VAL A 76 -24.66 -14.20 -13.09
CA VAL A 76 -23.77 -14.19 -11.94
C VAL A 76 -22.99 -12.87 -11.94
N VAL A 77 -23.03 -12.15 -10.84
CA VAL A 77 -22.25 -10.92 -10.67
C VAL A 77 -20.91 -11.29 -10.07
N GLU A 78 -19.86 -11.02 -10.81
CA GLU A 78 -18.47 -11.19 -10.34
C GLU A 78 -17.94 -9.85 -9.81
N ILE A 79 -17.53 -9.84 -8.54
CA ILE A 79 -16.97 -8.67 -7.87
C ILE A 79 -15.53 -8.97 -7.52
N GLN A 80 -14.62 -8.14 -8.00
CA GLN A 80 -13.22 -8.22 -7.64
C GLN A 80 -13.00 -7.65 -6.24
N ARG A 81 -12.43 -8.45 -5.33
CA ARG A 81 -12.14 -8.07 -3.95
C ARG A 81 -10.65 -8.14 -3.66
N PRO A 82 -10.14 -7.24 -2.80
CA PRO A 82 -8.79 -7.35 -2.28
C PRO A 82 -8.48 -8.73 -1.71
N GLY A 83 -7.33 -9.28 -2.04
CA GLY A 83 -6.85 -10.56 -1.50
C GLY A 83 -6.34 -10.43 -0.05
N SER A 84 -5.90 -11.54 0.51
CA SER A 84 -5.42 -11.59 1.90
C SER A 84 -4.08 -10.90 2.14
N ASP A 85 -3.36 -10.54 1.07
CA ASP A 85 -2.09 -9.83 1.10
C ASP A 85 -2.23 -8.30 1.10
N TRP A 86 -3.47 -7.79 1.02
CA TRP A 86 -3.72 -6.37 1.10
C TRP A 86 -3.52 -5.84 2.51
N SER A 87 -2.94 -4.63 2.59
CA SER A 87 -2.81 -3.91 3.85
C SER A 87 -4.17 -3.44 4.37
N GLY A 88 -4.21 -3.07 5.64
CA GLY A 88 -5.27 -2.21 6.13
C GLY A 88 -5.20 -0.81 5.51
N TRP A 89 -6.25 -0.02 5.67
CA TRP A 89 -6.28 1.39 5.29
C TRP A 89 -5.24 2.18 6.09
N SER A 90 -4.55 3.10 5.42
CA SER A 90 -3.63 4.04 6.07
C SER A 90 -4.38 5.02 6.98
N GLN A 91 -3.64 5.83 7.70
CA GLN A 91 -4.16 7.08 8.24
C GLN A 91 -4.55 8.01 7.09
N VAL A 92 -5.28 9.09 7.40
CA VAL A 92 -5.59 10.15 6.44
C VAL A 92 -4.30 10.87 6.07
N TYR A 93 -4.13 11.19 4.79
CA TYR A 93 -3.02 12.02 4.34
C TYR A 93 -3.25 13.48 4.80
N ASP A 94 -2.20 14.10 5.33
CA ASP A 94 -2.28 15.45 5.89
C ASP A 94 -2.18 16.54 4.82
N PHE A 95 -1.36 16.31 3.76
CA PHE A 95 -1.11 17.30 2.71
C PHE A 95 -0.76 16.65 1.35
N PRO A 96 -1.03 17.35 0.23
CA PRO A 96 -0.62 16.89 -1.09
C PRO A 96 0.90 16.75 -1.21
N GLY A 97 1.36 15.63 -1.78
CA GLY A 97 2.80 15.33 -1.92
C GLY A 97 3.42 14.64 -0.72
N GLU A 98 2.63 14.27 0.28
CA GLU A 98 3.07 13.45 1.40
C GLU A 98 3.62 12.10 0.95
N MET A 99 4.57 11.55 1.72
CA MET A 99 5.07 10.19 1.51
C MET A 99 3.93 9.19 1.56
N PHE A 100 3.99 8.19 0.68
CA PHE A 100 2.94 7.17 0.62
C PHE A 100 2.87 6.36 1.91
N LEU A 101 1.72 6.32 2.55
CA LEU A 101 1.54 5.77 3.89
C LEU A 101 1.25 4.26 3.94
N SER A 102 0.88 3.65 2.81
CA SER A 102 0.63 2.21 2.76
C SER A 102 1.88 1.42 2.37
N PRO A 103 1.95 0.11 2.67
CA PRO A 103 3.10 -0.71 2.30
C PRO A 103 3.44 -0.64 0.82
N SER A 104 4.73 -0.49 0.52
CA SER A 104 5.30 -0.43 -0.82
C SER A 104 6.66 -1.17 -0.80
N PRO A 105 7.09 -1.87 -1.88
CA PRO A 105 6.47 -1.91 -3.20
C PRO A 105 5.26 -2.85 -3.31
N ARG A 106 4.29 -2.52 -4.22
CA ARG A 106 3.09 -3.30 -4.53
C ARG A 106 2.65 -3.07 -5.97
N ARG A 107 1.82 -3.97 -6.49
CA ARG A 107 1.24 -3.82 -7.84
C ARG A 107 -0.02 -2.98 -7.83
N TYR A 108 -0.86 -3.15 -6.83
CA TYR A 108 -2.15 -2.50 -6.76
C TYR A 108 -2.21 -1.52 -5.59
N ALA A 109 -2.84 -0.38 -5.85
CA ALA A 109 -3.21 0.57 -4.82
C ALA A 109 -4.72 0.84 -4.89
N GLN A 110 -5.34 1.08 -3.76
CA GLN A 110 -6.70 1.57 -3.69
C GLN A 110 -6.72 2.80 -2.80
N LEU A 111 -7.39 3.84 -3.29
CA LEU A 111 -7.59 5.08 -2.57
C LEU A 111 -9.04 5.18 -2.15
N GLN A 112 -9.26 5.54 -0.91
CA GLN A 112 -10.56 5.96 -0.39
C GLN A 112 -10.54 7.48 -0.31
N VAL A 113 -11.44 8.11 -1.03
CA VAL A 113 -11.61 9.56 -1.06
C VAL A 113 -12.93 9.90 -0.44
N LYS A 114 -12.91 10.79 0.54
CA LYS A 114 -14.09 11.32 1.19
C LYS A 114 -14.09 12.83 1.05
N LEU A 115 -15.11 13.35 0.45
CA LEU A 115 -15.40 14.77 0.32
C LEU A 115 -16.55 15.13 1.25
N GLY A 116 -16.44 16.26 1.90
CA GLY A 116 -17.51 16.68 2.79
C GLY A 116 -17.57 18.19 2.99
N ASN A 117 -18.73 18.64 3.45
CA ASN A 117 -18.98 20.03 3.80
C ASN A 117 -19.75 20.15 5.11
N ASP A 118 -19.51 21.24 5.80
CA ASP A 118 -20.29 21.69 6.96
C ASP A 118 -21.30 22.77 6.58
N ASN A 119 -21.19 23.32 5.36
CA ASN A 119 -22.09 24.32 4.78
C ASN A 119 -22.71 23.77 3.48
N PRO A 120 -24.03 23.58 3.39
CA PRO A 120 -24.69 23.02 2.21
C PRO A 120 -24.59 23.89 0.95
N ASP A 121 -24.22 25.17 1.08
CA ASP A 121 -24.15 26.11 -0.04
C ASP A 121 -22.81 26.04 -0.79
N VAL A 122 -21.82 25.30 -0.26
CA VAL A 122 -20.50 25.13 -0.88
C VAL A 122 -20.14 23.65 -0.97
N SER A 123 -19.38 23.29 -1.99
CA SER A 123 -18.91 21.92 -2.22
C SER A 123 -17.41 21.91 -2.47
N PRO A 124 -16.68 20.92 -1.94
CA PRO A 124 -15.30 20.70 -2.31
C PRO A 124 -15.22 20.17 -3.73
N LEU A 125 -14.15 20.50 -4.45
CA LEU A 125 -13.86 20.00 -5.77
C LEU A 125 -12.47 19.36 -5.79
N LEU A 126 -12.41 18.06 -6.00
CA LEU A 126 -11.17 17.36 -6.25
C LEU A 126 -10.93 17.31 -7.77
N ARG A 127 -9.83 17.91 -8.25
CA ARG A 127 -9.49 18.02 -9.68
C ARG A 127 -8.61 16.89 -10.15
N ASP A 128 -7.63 16.50 -9.35
CA ASP A 128 -6.65 15.48 -9.70
C ASP A 128 -6.17 14.72 -8.48
N ILE A 129 -5.81 13.45 -8.70
CA ILE A 129 -5.06 12.61 -7.76
C ILE A 129 -3.94 11.91 -8.53
N SER A 130 -2.71 12.06 -8.06
CA SER A 130 -1.53 11.48 -8.69
C SER A 130 -0.76 10.60 -7.72
N LEU A 131 -0.44 9.37 -8.16
CA LEU A 131 0.50 8.47 -7.49
C LEU A 131 1.86 8.58 -8.17
N HIS A 132 2.88 8.96 -7.41
CA HIS A 132 4.27 9.00 -7.87
C HIS A 132 4.95 7.70 -7.49
N PHE A 133 5.49 6.97 -8.47
CA PHE A 133 6.12 5.67 -8.25
C PHE A 133 7.31 5.45 -9.19
N ASP A 134 8.21 4.57 -8.76
CA ASP A 134 9.36 4.08 -9.52
C ASP A 134 9.28 2.56 -9.67
N ASP A 135 10.13 2.00 -10.52
CA ASP A 135 10.31 0.56 -10.57
C ASP A 135 10.84 0.04 -9.23
N ALA A 136 10.37 -1.12 -8.82
CA ALA A 136 10.81 -1.72 -7.57
C ALA A 136 12.28 -2.13 -7.65
N LEU A 137 13.06 -1.74 -6.64
CA LEU A 137 14.43 -2.21 -6.50
C LEU A 137 14.46 -3.72 -6.24
N ILE A 138 13.53 -4.20 -5.42
CA ILE A 138 13.36 -5.60 -5.03
C ILE A 138 11.86 -5.87 -4.88
N SER A 139 11.28 -6.67 -5.77
CA SER A 139 9.86 -7.01 -5.72
C SER A 139 9.56 -8.30 -4.95
N GLY A 140 10.56 -9.15 -4.76
CA GLY A 140 10.45 -10.41 -4.02
C GLY A 140 10.56 -10.26 -2.50
N GLY A 141 10.84 -9.04 -2.02
CA GLY A 141 11.00 -8.74 -0.60
C GLY A 141 12.42 -8.96 -0.07
N VAL A 142 12.65 -8.53 1.18
CA VAL A 142 13.92 -8.67 1.89
C VAL A 142 13.68 -9.29 3.25
N ILE A 143 14.39 -10.37 3.55
CA ILE A 143 14.45 -10.92 4.91
C ILE A 143 15.68 -10.34 5.58
N SER A 144 15.51 -9.77 6.78
CA SER A 144 16.61 -9.26 7.58
C SER A 144 16.66 -9.90 8.96
N ARG A 145 17.88 -10.05 9.49
CA ARG A 145 18.14 -10.54 10.84
C ARG A 145 19.33 -9.82 11.44
N ILE A 146 19.27 -9.57 12.75
CA ILE A 146 20.38 -9.01 13.53
C ILE A 146 20.78 -10.01 14.63
N PHE A 147 22.09 -10.14 14.88
CA PHE A 147 22.67 -10.96 15.92
C PHE A 147 23.81 -10.20 16.62
N PRO A 148 23.92 -10.29 17.98
CA PRO A 148 22.94 -10.84 18.91
C PRO A 148 21.66 -9.97 18.96
N ARG A 149 20.57 -10.54 19.48
CA ARG A 149 19.30 -9.79 19.65
C ARG A 149 19.21 -9.06 20.99
N GLN A 150 20.02 -9.45 21.93
CA GLN A 150 20.12 -8.87 23.27
C GLN A 150 21.59 -8.77 23.64
N VAL A 151 21.96 -7.64 24.24
CA VAL A 151 23.32 -7.35 24.70
C VAL A 151 23.25 -6.64 26.03
N GLY A 152 24.32 -6.75 26.82
CA GLY A 152 24.47 -5.98 28.07
C GLY A 152 24.73 -4.49 27.76
N PHE A 153 24.46 -3.65 28.76
CA PHE A 153 24.78 -2.21 28.70
C PHE A 153 26.29 -2.00 28.88
N ASP A 154 26.77 -0.89 28.34
CA ASP A 154 28.14 -0.35 28.54
C ASP A 154 29.30 -1.27 28.08
N SER A 155 29.07 -2.08 27.05
CA SER A 155 30.12 -2.89 26.45
C SER A 155 30.15 -2.79 24.94
N LEU A 156 31.38 -2.73 24.35
CA LEU A 156 31.53 -2.80 22.91
C LEU A 156 31.03 -4.16 22.40
N GLN A 157 30.10 -4.14 21.46
CA GLN A 157 29.47 -5.35 20.93
C GLN A 157 29.59 -5.39 19.41
N VAL A 158 29.83 -6.58 18.87
CA VAL A 158 29.80 -6.83 17.42
C VAL A 158 28.41 -7.31 17.04
N PHE A 159 27.74 -6.57 16.18
CA PHE A 159 26.47 -6.98 15.61
C PHE A 159 26.66 -7.49 14.18
N THR A 160 26.02 -8.61 13.88
CA THR A 160 25.93 -9.12 12.50
C THR A 160 24.53 -8.83 11.97
N TYR A 161 24.41 -8.00 10.94
CA TYR A 161 23.18 -7.72 10.24
C TYR A 161 23.15 -8.47 8.91
N VAL A 162 22.21 -9.40 8.78
CA VAL A 162 22.07 -10.25 7.58
C VAL A 162 20.88 -9.76 6.77
N LEU A 163 21.11 -9.45 5.48
CA LEU A 163 20.09 -9.13 4.51
C LEU A 163 20.04 -10.21 3.43
N LYS A 164 18.85 -10.76 3.19
CA LYS A 164 18.60 -11.72 2.11
C LYS A 164 17.50 -11.17 1.19
N PRO A 165 17.87 -10.46 0.11
CA PRO A 165 16.93 -10.01 -0.89
C PRO A 165 16.48 -11.18 -1.77
N THR A 166 15.24 -11.13 -2.24
CA THR A 166 14.70 -12.02 -3.26
C THR A 166 14.38 -11.19 -4.50
N PHE A 167 15.20 -11.34 -5.52
CA PHE A 167 15.01 -10.65 -6.80
C PHE A 167 14.05 -11.42 -7.71
N ARG A 168 13.24 -10.68 -8.46
CA ARG A 168 12.41 -11.19 -9.54
C ARG A 168 12.86 -10.58 -10.87
N PHE A 169 12.38 -11.17 -11.96
CA PHE A 169 12.65 -10.63 -13.29
C PHE A 169 12.15 -9.17 -13.38
N GLY A 170 13.01 -8.27 -13.84
CA GLY A 170 12.72 -6.83 -13.94
C GLY A 170 13.07 -6.00 -12.71
N ASP A 171 13.53 -6.61 -11.61
CA ASP A 171 14.02 -5.85 -10.45
C ASP A 171 15.31 -5.10 -10.80
N GLN A 172 15.40 -3.86 -10.36
CA GLN A 172 16.55 -2.98 -10.61
C GLN A 172 17.79 -3.36 -9.76
N GLY A 173 17.56 -4.02 -8.60
CA GLY A 173 18.59 -4.23 -7.61
C GLY A 173 18.90 -2.97 -6.81
N PHE A 174 19.93 -3.04 -5.96
CA PHE A 174 20.37 -1.90 -5.15
C PHE A 174 21.89 -1.98 -4.92
N ASP A 175 22.50 -0.84 -4.82
CA ASP A 175 23.93 -0.65 -4.54
C ASP A 175 24.18 0.02 -3.18
N ARG A 176 23.12 0.38 -2.47
CA ARG A 176 23.20 1.08 -1.17
C ARG A 176 22.25 0.48 -0.16
N VAL A 177 22.72 0.40 1.07
CA VAL A 177 21.93 0.04 2.24
C VAL A 177 22.18 1.10 3.31
N LEU A 178 21.13 1.76 3.77
CA LEU A 178 21.19 2.67 4.91
C LEU A 178 20.77 1.94 6.16
N ILE A 179 21.67 1.88 7.15
CA ILE A 179 21.40 1.31 8.47
C ILE A 179 21.50 2.44 9.49
N LEU A 180 20.38 2.75 10.11
CA LEU A 180 20.33 3.74 11.18
C LEU A 180 20.59 3.04 12.52
N VAL A 181 21.57 3.52 13.24
CA VAL A 181 21.95 2.99 14.55
C VAL A 181 21.94 4.12 15.59
N PRO A 182 21.54 3.83 16.85
CA PRO A 182 21.41 4.86 17.89
C PRO A 182 22.75 5.32 18.48
N SER A 183 23.84 4.61 18.19
CA SER A 183 25.17 4.86 18.75
C SER A 183 26.23 4.86 17.64
N PRO A 184 27.37 5.55 17.82
CA PRO A 184 28.48 5.49 16.89
C PRO A 184 28.94 4.05 16.62
N VAL A 185 29.41 3.81 15.40
CA VAL A 185 29.95 2.52 14.96
C VAL A 185 31.43 2.70 14.66
N ASP A 186 32.29 1.89 15.29
CA ASP A 186 33.74 1.99 15.13
C ASP A 186 34.24 1.37 13.83
N GLU A 187 33.67 0.19 13.49
CA GLU A 187 34.10 -0.56 12.29
C GLU A 187 32.90 -1.22 11.60
N VAL A 188 32.92 -1.22 10.27
CA VAL A 188 31.93 -1.91 9.45
C VAL A 188 32.61 -2.84 8.46
N THR A 189 32.35 -4.13 8.58
CA THR A 189 32.75 -5.13 7.58
C THR A 189 31.54 -5.53 6.75
N LEU A 190 31.60 -5.38 5.42
CA LEU A 190 30.56 -5.83 4.49
C LEU A 190 30.97 -7.13 3.80
N ARG A 191 30.03 -8.08 3.74
CA ARG A 191 30.19 -9.31 2.93
C ARG A 191 29.01 -9.46 1.97
N VAL A 192 29.33 -9.71 0.71
CA VAL A 192 28.33 -9.99 -0.34
C VAL A 192 28.63 -11.34 -0.95
N GLY A 193 27.68 -12.27 -0.88
CA GLY A 193 27.89 -13.65 -1.36
C GLY A 193 29.05 -14.38 -0.67
N GLY A 194 29.38 -14.00 0.57
CA GLY A 194 30.51 -14.54 1.35
C GLY A 194 31.85 -13.80 1.14
N ALA A 195 32.01 -13.03 0.08
CA ALA A 195 33.21 -12.23 -0.18
C ALA A 195 33.20 -10.90 0.60
N VAL A 196 34.36 -10.50 1.15
CA VAL A 196 34.50 -9.19 1.79
C VAL A 196 34.55 -8.11 0.72
N VAL A 197 33.76 -7.08 0.90
CA VAL A 197 33.66 -5.92 0.01
C VAL A 197 33.95 -4.67 0.83
N SER A 198 34.72 -3.74 0.27
CA SER A 198 35.00 -2.45 0.94
C SER A 198 33.76 -1.54 0.86
N PRO A 199 33.07 -1.26 1.97
CA PRO A 199 31.93 -0.34 1.95
C PRO A 199 32.44 1.10 1.84
N ARG A 200 31.68 1.96 1.16
CA ARG A 200 31.78 3.40 1.38
C ARG A 200 30.88 3.75 2.56
N SER A 201 31.46 3.98 3.73
CA SER A 201 30.69 4.48 4.87
C SER A 201 30.45 5.99 4.71
N VAL A 202 29.22 6.42 4.96
CA VAL A 202 28.87 7.82 5.13
C VAL A 202 28.40 7.95 6.58
N THR A 203 29.18 8.62 7.39
CA THR A 203 28.73 9.05 8.73
C THR A 203 28.00 10.38 8.55
N MET A 204 26.72 10.43 8.94
CA MET A 204 25.94 11.67 9.02
C MET A 204 25.97 12.18 10.45
#